data_df8939211b5ac5a1c193a21f0ce0c0fe
#
_entry.id   df8939211b5ac5a1c193a21f0ce0c0fe
#
_cell.length_a   1.000
_cell.length_b   1.000
_cell.length_c   1.000
_cell.angle_alpha   90.00
_cell.angle_beta   90.00
_cell.angle_gamma   90.00
#
_symmetry.space_group_name_H-M   'P 1'
#
loop_
_entity.id
_entity.type
_entity.pdbx_description
1 polymer ?
#
loop_
_entity_poly.entity_id
_entity_poly.type
_entity_poly.pdbx_seq_one_letter_code
_entity_poly.pdbx_strand_id
1 'polypeptide(L)'
;MTENLTKTTFLEKVFNYEKNKEWKFEGDKPAIIDFYADWCGPCKMIAPILEQISDEYEGKVDVYKIDTEAEQELAAAFGIRSIPSLLFVPKDEMPQMANGALPKQELERIIAEVLIVNN
;
A
#
# COMPACT_ATOMS: atom_id res chain seq x y z
N MET A 1 -13.13 1.45 2.09
CA MET A 1 -12.79 2.68 1.37
C MET A 1 -11.28 2.91 1.42
N THR A 2 -10.65 3.16 0.28
CA THR A 2 -9.22 3.46 0.27
C THR A 2 -8.97 4.89 0.75
N GLU A 3 -7.77 5.13 1.28
CA GLU A 3 -7.39 6.45 1.80
C GLU A 3 -6.11 6.92 1.14
N ASN A 4 -6.11 8.14 0.61
CA ASN A 4 -4.89 8.75 0.06
C ASN A 4 -4.01 9.29 1.19
N LEU A 5 -2.73 8.95 1.13
CA LEU A 5 -1.75 9.42 2.10
C LEU A 5 -0.91 10.56 1.53
N THR A 6 -0.60 11.52 2.38
CA THR A 6 0.45 12.51 2.14
C THR A 6 1.70 12.06 2.90
N LYS A 7 2.82 12.78 2.72
CA LYS A 7 4.01 12.52 3.53
C LYS A 7 3.68 12.56 5.02
N THR A 8 2.95 13.61 5.46
CA THR A 8 2.61 13.77 6.87
C THR A 8 1.82 12.58 7.42
N THR A 9 0.76 12.17 6.71
CA THR A 9 -0.05 11.06 7.18
C THR A 9 0.66 9.72 7.06
N PHE A 10 1.55 9.56 6.08
CA PHE A 10 2.38 8.37 5.99
C PHE A 10 3.29 8.22 7.22
N LEU A 11 3.95 9.30 7.62
CA LEU A 11 4.81 9.27 8.80
C LEU A 11 4.05 8.89 10.07
N GLU A 12 2.81 9.32 10.17
CA GLU A 12 1.96 9.04 11.34
C GLU A 12 1.38 7.63 11.33
N LYS A 13 0.92 7.15 10.17
CA LYS A 13 0.11 5.94 10.07
C LYS A 13 0.89 4.70 9.65
N VAL A 14 2.00 4.86 8.95
CA VAL A 14 2.74 3.74 8.39
C VAL A 14 4.15 3.63 8.99
N PHE A 15 5.02 4.57 8.68
CA PHE A 15 6.40 4.50 9.13
C PHE A 15 7.03 5.88 9.18
N ASN A 16 7.51 6.26 10.36
CA ASN A 16 8.20 7.54 10.51
C ASN A 16 9.70 7.35 10.26
N TYR A 17 10.10 7.43 8.99
CA TYR A 17 11.49 7.23 8.59
C TYR A 17 12.38 8.44 8.93
N GLU A 18 11.81 9.54 9.38
CA GLU A 18 12.57 10.68 9.88
C GLU A 18 13.08 10.46 11.30
N LYS A 19 12.37 9.65 12.08
CA LYS A 19 12.74 9.34 13.47
C LYS A 19 13.41 7.99 13.62
N ASN A 20 13.10 7.03 12.75
CA ASN A 20 13.54 5.64 12.89
C ASN A 20 14.38 5.22 11.68
N LYS A 21 15.57 4.66 11.93
CA LYS A 21 16.42 4.11 10.87
C LYS A 21 15.91 2.76 10.40
N GLU A 22 15.40 1.95 11.34
CA GLU A 22 14.89 0.63 11.05
C GLU A 22 13.38 0.68 10.90
N TRP A 23 12.85 -0.23 10.08
CA TRP A 23 11.42 -0.31 9.83
C TRP A 23 10.66 -0.51 11.14
N LYS A 24 9.68 0.36 11.38
CA LYS A 24 8.76 0.26 12.51
C LYS A 24 7.39 0.68 12.04
N PHE A 25 6.50 -0.28 11.88
CA PHE A 25 5.14 0.00 11.42
C PHE A 25 4.31 0.63 12.53
N GLU A 26 3.68 1.76 12.22
CA GLU A 26 2.88 2.51 13.18
C GLU A 26 1.41 2.08 13.21
N GLY A 27 0.96 1.26 12.27
CA GLY A 27 -0.43 0.84 12.19
C GLY A 27 -0.77 -0.31 13.13
N ASP A 28 -2.06 -0.48 13.39
CA ASP A 28 -2.58 -1.58 14.21
C ASP A 28 -3.14 -2.73 13.37
N LYS A 29 -3.25 -2.54 12.06
CA LYS A 29 -3.71 -3.55 11.09
C LYS A 29 -2.72 -3.62 9.94
N PRO A 30 -2.59 -4.79 9.28
CA PRO A 30 -1.79 -4.86 8.06
C PRO A 30 -2.32 -3.89 7.01
N ALA A 31 -1.48 -3.50 6.07
CA ALA A 31 -1.84 -2.50 5.09
C ALA A 31 -1.36 -2.87 3.69
N ILE A 32 -2.05 -2.36 2.68
CA ILE A 32 -1.62 -2.36 1.28
C ILE A 32 -1.49 -0.91 0.87
N ILE A 33 -0.38 -0.55 0.23
CA ILE A 33 -0.15 0.81 -0.25
C ILE A 33 0.06 0.77 -1.75
N ASP A 34 -0.80 1.47 -2.49
CA ASP A 34 -0.76 1.58 -3.95
C ASP A 34 -0.08 2.88 -4.36
N PHE A 35 1.12 2.76 -4.93
CA PHE A 35 1.82 3.90 -5.54
C PHE A 35 1.36 4.03 -6.98
N TYR A 36 0.72 5.15 -7.32
CA TYR A 36 0.04 5.35 -8.59
C TYR A 36 0.26 6.74 -9.16
N ALA A 37 -0.22 6.97 -10.38
CA ALA A 37 -0.36 8.30 -10.97
C ALA A 37 -1.65 8.34 -11.78
N ASP A 38 -2.23 9.53 -11.92
CA ASP A 38 -3.53 9.69 -12.60
C ASP A 38 -3.49 9.32 -14.09
N TRP A 39 -2.32 9.50 -14.74
CA TRP A 39 -2.16 9.20 -16.16
C TRP A 39 -1.88 7.72 -16.45
N CYS A 40 -1.73 6.91 -15.43
CA CYS A 40 -1.29 5.52 -15.56
C CYS A 40 -2.48 4.59 -15.82
N GLY A 41 -2.54 3.99 -17.02
CA GLY A 41 -3.61 3.08 -17.39
C GLY A 41 -3.76 1.87 -16.47
N PRO A 42 -2.67 1.10 -16.24
CA PRO A 42 -2.75 -0.05 -15.31
C PRO A 42 -3.16 0.36 -13.89
N CYS A 43 -2.77 1.55 -13.43
CA CYS A 43 -3.20 2.07 -12.13
C CYS A 43 -4.72 2.21 -12.07
N LYS A 44 -5.31 2.71 -13.16
CA LYS A 44 -6.78 2.88 -13.26
C LYS A 44 -7.49 1.53 -13.30
N MET A 45 -6.84 0.51 -13.85
CA MET A 45 -7.43 -0.83 -13.89
C MET A 45 -7.50 -1.46 -12.50
N ILE A 46 -6.48 -1.26 -11.68
CA ILE A 46 -6.43 -1.87 -10.35
C ILE A 46 -7.22 -1.08 -9.31
N ALA A 47 -7.48 0.20 -9.54
CA ALA A 47 -8.15 1.06 -8.56
C ALA A 47 -9.49 0.51 -8.07
N PRO A 48 -10.43 0.09 -8.94
CA PRO A 48 -11.70 -0.48 -8.46
C PRO A 48 -11.50 -1.81 -7.73
N ILE A 49 -10.49 -2.58 -8.09
CA ILE A 49 -10.18 -3.84 -7.40
C ILE A 49 -9.72 -3.56 -5.98
N LEU A 50 -8.86 -2.56 -5.79
CA LEU A 50 -8.40 -2.16 -4.47
C LEU A 50 -9.54 -1.61 -3.61
N GLU A 51 -10.49 -0.91 -4.22
CA GLU A 51 -11.66 -0.43 -3.52
C GLU A 51 -12.51 -1.62 -3.02
N GLN A 52 -12.69 -2.66 -3.84
CA GLN A 52 -13.37 -3.88 -3.43
C GLN A 52 -12.65 -4.57 -2.29
N ILE A 53 -11.33 -4.70 -2.38
CA ILE A 53 -10.50 -5.29 -1.32
C ILE A 53 -10.66 -4.51 -0.02
N SER A 54 -10.60 -3.19 -0.10
CA SER A 54 -10.76 -2.32 1.06
C SER A 54 -12.10 -2.56 1.78
N ASP A 55 -13.17 -2.68 1.00
CA ASP A 55 -14.50 -2.92 1.55
C ASP A 55 -14.64 -4.33 2.13
N GLU A 56 -14.13 -5.34 1.42
CA GLU A 56 -14.24 -6.74 1.85
C GLU A 56 -13.40 -7.04 3.10
N TYR A 57 -12.30 -6.32 3.27
CA TYR A 57 -11.38 -6.52 4.40
C TYR A 57 -11.47 -5.39 5.42
N GLU A 58 -12.56 -4.64 5.41
CA GLU A 58 -12.75 -3.53 6.36
C GLU A 58 -12.57 -4.02 7.80
N GLY A 59 -11.77 -3.27 8.57
CA GLY A 59 -11.44 -3.64 9.93
C GLY A 59 -10.32 -4.67 10.07
N LYS A 60 -9.84 -5.24 8.95
CA LYS A 60 -8.80 -6.26 8.94
C LYS A 60 -7.55 -5.82 8.21
N VAL A 61 -7.71 -5.08 7.12
CA VAL A 61 -6.61 -4.58 6.28
C VAL A 61 -6.92 -3.14 5.90
N ASP A 62 -5.97 -2.24 6.10
CA ASP A 62 -6.08 -0.87 5.61
C ASP A 62 -5.52 -0.80 4.20
N VAL A 63 -6.22 -0.12 3.29
CA VAL A 63 -5.74 0.08 1.92
C VAL A 63 -5.51 1.55 1.70
N TYR A 64 -4.25 1.90 1.43
CA TYR A 64 -3.82 3.28 1.21
C TYR A 64 -3.39 3.48 -0.22
N LYS A 65 -3.41 4.74 -0.66
CA LYS A 65 -2.95 5.15 -1.98
C LYS A 65 -1.99 6.32 -1.84
N ILE A 66 -0.92 6.33 -2.64
CA ILE A 66 0.03 7.43 -2.69
C ILE A 66 0.19 7.86 -4.14
N ASP A 67 -0.16 9.12 -4.42
CA ASP A 67 0.05 9.74 -5.72
C ASP A 67 1.53 10.08 -5.86
N THR A 68 2.24 9.39 -6.76
CA THR A 68 3.69 9.55 -6.91
C THR A 68 4.09 10.91 -7.45
N GLU A 69 3.19 11.61 -8.11
CA GLU A 69 3.49 12.95 -8.62
C GLU A 69 3.31 14.02 -7.54
N ALA A 70 2.31 13.85 -6.68
CA ALA A 70 2.09 14.74 -5.56
C ALA A 70 3.09 14.48 -4.42
N GLU A 71 3.46 13.22 -4.20
CA GLU A 71 4.32 12.78 -3.09
C GLU A 71 5.64 12.22 -3.61
N GLN A 72 6.42 13.06 -4.28
CA GLN A 72 7.66 12.64 -4.93
C GLN A 72 8.71 12.16 -3.93
N GLU A 73 8.76 12.76 -2.75
CA GLU A 73 9.71 12.34 -1.71
C GLU A 73 9.41 10.91 -1.23
N LEU A 74 8.12 10.58 -1.03
CA LEU A 74 7.74 9.22 -0.64
C LEU A 74 8.08 8.22 -1.74
N ALA A 75 7.78 8.56 -2.98
CA ALA A 75 8.10 7.69 -4.11
C ALA A 75 9.61 7.42 -4.19
N ALA A 76 10.42 8.45 -4.00
CA ALA A 76 11.87 8.33 -4.00
C ALA A 76 12.36 7.49 -2.83
N ALA A 77 11.79 7.69 -1.64
CA ALA A 77 12.19 6.96 -0.44
C ALA A 77 11.98 5.44 -0.60
N PHE A 78 10.95 5.03 -1.35
CA PHE A 78 10.68 3.62 -1.62
C PHE A 78 11.27 3.14 -2.94
N GLY A 79 12.03 3.97 -3.65
CA GLY A 79 12.66 3.61 -4.90
C GLY A 79 11.68 3.22 -6.00
N ILE A 80 10.52 3.90 -6.05
CA ILE A 80 9.49 3.59 -7.03
C ILE A 80 9.97 3.95 -8.43
N ARG A 81 10.06 2.96 -9.32
CA ARG A 81 10.50 3.13 -10.72
C ARG A 81 9.41 2.83 -11.71
N SER A 82 8.45 2.02 -11.33
CA SER A 82 7.32 1.65 -12.19
C SER A 82 6.04 1.73 -11.37
N ILE A 83 4.93 2.00 -12.02
CA ILE A 83 3.62 2.09 -11.39
C ILE A 83 2.60 1.29 -12.18
N PRO A 84 1.62 0.70 -11.50
CA PRO A 84 1.47 0.71 -10.05
C PRO A 84 2.53 -0.14 -9.36
N SER A 85 2.94 0.27 -8.16
CA SER A 85 3.73 -0.54 -7.26
C SER A 85 2.95 -0.71 -5.98
N LEU A 86 2.82 -1.94 -5.50
CA LEU A 86 2.03 -2.26 -4.32
C LEU A 86 2.94 -2.68 -3.20
N LEU A 87 2.86 -1.98 -2.07
CA LEU A 87 3.61 -2.34 -0.88
C LEU A 87 2.67 -3.07 0.07
N PHE A 88 3.05 -4.29 0.42
CA PHE A 88 2.29 -5.12 1.36
C PHE A 88 2.98 -5.04 2.72
N VAL A 89 2.25 -4.51 3.70
CA VAL A 89 2.81 -4.20 5.02
C VAL A 89 2.20 -5.12 6.06
N PRO A 90 2.90 -6.22 6.42
CA PRO A 90 2.45 -7.07 7.53
C PRO A 90 2.54 -6.28 8.84
N LYS A 91 1.78 -6.73 9.83
CA LYS A 91 1.78 -6.04 11.12
C LYS A 91 3.12 -6.15 11.85
N ASP A 92 3.74 -7.31 11.81
CA ASP A 92 4.92 -7.61 12.62
C ASP A 92 6.16 -8.03 11.82
N GLU A 93 6.14 -7.86 10.49
CA GLU A 93 7.26 -8.26 9.63
C GLU A 93 7.60 -7.15 8.64
N MET A 94 8.70 -7.33 7.90
CA MET A 94 9.13 -6.36 6.89
C MET A 94 8.15 -6.29 5.74
N PRO A 95 7.94 -5.11 5.15
CA PRO A 95 7.05 -4.97 4.00
C PRO A 95 7.66 -5.60 2.74
N GLN A 96 6.79 -5.98 1.82
CA GLN A 96 7.17 -6.56 0.53
C GLN A 96 6.55 -5.77 -0.61
N MET A 97 7.31 -5.54 -1.66
CA MET A 97 6.87 -4.76 -2.83
C MET A 97 6.58 -5.69 -4.00
N ALA A 98 5.47 -5.45 -4.68
CA ALA A 98 5.16 -6.09 -5.96
C ALA A 98 4.86 -5.00 -6.99
N ASN A 99 5.29 -5.23 -8.24
CA ASN A 99 5.10 -4.27 -9.32
C ASN A 99 4.00 -4.75 -10.26
N GLY A 100 3.20 -3.80 -10.75
CA GLY A 100 2.18 -4.06 -11.75
C GLY A 100 0.78 -4.24 -11.18
N ALA A 101 -0.21 -4.26 -12.08
CA ALA A 101 -1.61 -4.39 -11.72
C ALA A 101 -1.94 -5.86 -11.53
N LEU A 102 -1.94 -6.31 -10.29
CA LEU A 102 -2.23 -7.70 -9.95
C LEU A 102 -3.73 -7.97 -10.01
N PRO A 103 -4.15 -9.14 -10.47
CA PRO A 103 -5.57 -9.51 -10.42
C PRO A 103 -6.03 -9.71 -8.98
N LYS A 104 -7.34 -9.57 -8.77
CA LYS A 104 -7.93 -9.65 -7.42
C LYS A 104 -7.57 -10.94 -6.70
N GLN A 105 -7.59 -12.06 -7.42
CA GLN A 105 -7.28 -13.37 -6.85
C GLN A 105 -5.85 -13.42 -6.29
N GLU A 106 -4.91 -12.81 -7.00
CA GLU A 106 -3.52 -12.74 -6.54
C GLU A 106 -3.39 -11.85 -5.31
N LEU A 107 -4.12 -10.73 -5.28
CA LEU A 107 -4.15 -9.85 -4.09
C LEU A 107 -4.69 -10.61 -2.88
N GLU A 108 -5.76 -11.37 -3.05
CA GLU A 108 -6.34 -12.17 -1.97
C GLU A 108 -5.35 -13.21 -1.46
N ARG A 109 -4.60 -13.85 -2.37
CA ARG A 109 -3.57 -14.82 -2.00
C ARG A 109 -2.47 -14.17 -1.17
N ILE A 110 -2.00 -13.00 -1.59
CA ILE A 110 -0.95 -12.26 -0.86
C ILE A 110 -1.46 -11.82 0.51
N ILE A 111 -2.69 -11.36 0.59
CA ILE A 111 -3.29 -10.98 1.87
C ILE A 111 -3.29 -12.17 2.83
N ALA A 112 -3.67 -13.34 2.35
CA ALA A 112 -3.71 -14.54 3.18
C ALA A 112 -2.30 -15.00 3.60
N GLU A 113 -1.34 -14.99 2.68
CA GLU A 113 -0.02 -15.57 2.90
C GLU A 113 0.99 -14.60 3.50
N VAL A 114 0.96 -13.34 3.09
CA VAL A 114 1.92 -12.32 3.52
C VAL A 114 1.37 -11.49 4.67
N LEU A 115 0.15 -11.03 4.57
CA LEU A 115 -0.47 -10.24 5.62
C LEU A 115 -1.11 -11.11 6.71
N ILE A 116 -1.26 -12.40 6.45
CA ILE A 116 -1.81 -13.39 7.40
C ILE A 116 -3.23 -12.99 7.82
N VAL A 117 -4.05 -12.61 6.85
CA VAL A 117 -5.45 -12.21 7.08
C VAL A 117 -6.36 -13.06 6.20
N ASN A 118 -7.36 -13.65 6.81
CA ASN A 118 -8.39 -14.40 6.10
C ASN A 118 -9.71 -13.64 6.16
N ASN A 119 -10.40 -13.64 5.02
CA ASN A 119 -11.69 -12.99 4.94
C ASN A 119 -12.80 -13.94 5.41
#